data_0e9c04b3dd17503fda2ff3a3db117390
#
_entry.id   0e9c04b3dd17503fda2ff3a3db117390
#
_cell.length_a   1.000
_cell.length_b   1.000
_cell.length_c   1.000
_cell.angle_alpha   90.00
_cell.angle_beta   90.00
_cell.angle_gamma   90.00
#
_symmetry.space_group_name_H-M   'P 1'
#
loop_
_entity.id
_entity.type
_entity.pdbx_description
1 polymer ?
#
loop_
_entity_poly.entity_id
_entity_poly.type
_entity_poly.pdbx_seq_one_letter_code
_entity_poly.pdbx_strand_id
1 'polypeptide(L)'
;MHTIRSLRRGLMALEILNSRKAMTVAEMAREIVLPRTTAFRILENLVSFGYLKRSDQKGRYSLTIRVRNLASGFNEDAWLSEVVKPLAIELSKIVIWPISIMSPRNVRMSLRFTTDSDSPLSLDYYNEGLRLPILSTASGNVYLSYCSDTERDIVLSALCHEKPNETNMLANSPETIGKLIETTRKNGFAINIRSPRSNEPGKTNTIALPIIRNGHFLAALAMRYISVAMTTSELKERYLPTLIKIRDKMEDELATAELGM
;
A
#
# COMPACT_ATOMS: atom_id res chain seq x y z
N MET A 1 12.15 9.56 -29.75
CA MET A 1 12.22 8.14 -29.41
C MET A 1 11.11 7.37 -30.13
N HIS A 2 11.45 6.38 -30.96
CA HIS A 2 10.42 5.62 -31.71
C HIS A 2 9.80 4.56 -30.84
N THR A 3 8.55 4.79 -30.42
CA THR A 3 7.80 3.81 -29.63
C THR A 3 7.30 2.67 -30.51
N ILE A 4 7.65 1.41 -30.19
CA ILE A 4 7.14 0.21 -30.85
C ILE A 4 5.66 0.03 -30.47
N ARG A 5 4.76 0.44 -31.34
CA ARG A 5 3.29 0.45 -31.08
C ARG A 5 2.72 -0.91 -30.66
N SER A 6 3.22 -2.01 -31.26
CA SER A 6 2.76 -3.36 -30.92
C SER A 6 3.16 -3.78 -29.51
N LEU A 7 4.38 -3.45 -29.08
CA LEU A 7 4.86 -3.73 -27.72
C LEU A 7 4.01 -2.98 -26.68
N ARG A 8 3.84 -1.67 -26.86
CA ARG A 8 2.99 -0.84 -25.99
C ARG A 8 1.58 -1.42 -25.84
N ARG A 9 0.95 -1.81 -26.95
CA ARG A 9 -0.39 -2.38 -26.97
C ARG A 9 -0.48 -3.73 -26.26
N GLY A 10 0.57 -4.56 -26.39
CA GLY A 10 0.67 -5.84 -25.66
C GLY A 10 0.77 -5.64 -24.15
N LEU A 11 1.60 -4.71 -23.69
CA LEU A 11 1.72 -4.37 -22.26
C LEU A 11 0.41 -3.81 -21.70
N MET A 12 -0.24 -2.87 -22.40
CA MET A 12 -1.55 -2.34 -22.02
C MET A 12 -2.61 -3.45 -21.88
N ALA A 13 -2.61 -4.45 -22.76
CA ALA A 13 -3.55 -5.57 -22.67
C ALA A 13 -3.32 -6.42 -21.41
N LEU A 14 -2.06 -6.64 -21.00
CA LEU A 14 -1.73 -7.33 -19.74
C LEU A 14 -2.17 -6.52 -18.51
N GLU A 15 -1.92 -5.21 -18.50
CA GLU A 15 -2.32 -4.30 -17.42
C GLU A 15 -3.84 -4.27 -17.22
N ILE A 16 -4.60 -4.15 -18.32
CA ILE A 16 -6.07 -4.16 -18.28
C ILE A 16 -6.59 -5.50 -17.75
N LEU A 17 -6.03 -6.64 -18.21
CA LEU A 17 -6.43 -7.96 -17.71
C LEU A 17 -6.04 -8.20 -16.25
N ASN A 18 -4.98 -7.54 -15.78
CA ASN A 18 -4.59 -7.60 -14.38
C ASN A 18 -5.64 -6.97 -13.46
N SER A 19 -6.29 -5.89 -13.91
CA SER A 19 -7.37 -5.22 -13.17
C SER A 19 -8.76 -5.87 -13.36
N ARG A 20 -9.03 -6.49 -14.52
CA ARG A 20 -10.39 -6.95 -14.94
C ARG A 20 -10.62 -8.48 -14.92
N LYS A 21 -9.70 -9.27 -14.42
CA LYS A 21 -9.72 -10.75 -14.30
C LYS A 21 -9.83 -11.52 -15.62
N ALA A 22 -10.84 -11.30 -16.46
CA ALA A 22 -11.03 -11.97 -17.75
C ALA A 22 -11.88 -11.13 -18.70
N MET A 23 -11.49 -11.07 -20.00
CA MET A 23 -12.17 -10.27 -21.02
C MET A 23 -12.28 -11.00 -22.34
N THR A 24 -13.32 -10.64 -23.11
CA THR A 24 -13.48 -11.03 -24.52
C THR A 24 -12.65 -10.09 -25.42
N VAL A 25 -12.44 -10.51 -26.68
CA VAL A 25 -11.82 -9.64 -27.70
C VAL A 25 -12.56 -8.31 -27.87
N ALA A 26 -13.89 -8.34 -27.81
CA ALA A 26 -14.71 -7.14 -28.01
C ALA A 26 -14.57 -6.14 -26.84
N GLU A 27 -14.51 -6.64 -25.62
CA GLU A 27 -14.26 -5.83 -24.41
C GLU A 27 -12.86 -5.22 -24.46
N MET A 28 -11.83 -6.01 -24.78
CA MET A 28 -10.46 -5.54 -24.93
C MET A 28 -10.31 -4.50 -26.04
N ALA A 29 -10.91 -4.73 -27.19
CA ALA A 29 -10.86 -3.80 -28.33
C ALA A 29 -11.41 -2.41 -27.97
N ARG A 30 -12.46 -2.35 -27.14
CA ARG A 30 -13.03 -1.10 -26.63
C ARG A 30 -12.10 -0.40 -25.63
N GLU A 31 -11.52 -1.14 -24.70
CA GLU A 31 -10.63 -0.57 -23.67
C GLU A 31 -9.37 0.05 -24.27
N ILE A 32 -8.74 -0.62 -25.23
CA ILE A 32 -7.50 -0.11 -25.87
C ILE A 32 -7.76 0.71 -27.15
N VAL A 33 -9.05 0.97 -27.46
CA VAL A 33 -9.47 1.74 -28.63
C VAL A 33 -8.82 1.23 -29.91
N LEU A 34 -9.01 -0.07 -30.22
CA LEU A 34 -8.45 -0.73 -31.41
C LEU A 34 -9.52 -1.52 -32.18
N PRO A 35 -9.31 -1.75 -33.49
CA PRO A 35 -10.12 -2.70 -34.25
C PRO A 35 -10.08 -4.09 -33.63
N ARG A 36 -11.20 -4.82 -33.65
CA ARG A 36 -11.32 -6.18 -33.08
C ARG A 36 -10.28 -7.15 -33.62
N THR A 37 -9.95 -7.06 -34.89
CA THR A 37 -8.91 -7.88 -35.53
C THR A 37 -7.53 -7.63 -34.94
N THR A 38 -7.20 -6.38 -34.64
CA THR A 38 -5.92 -6.02 -34.00
C THR A 38 -5.87 -6.49 -32.55
N ALA A 39 -6.95 -6.27 -31.79
CA ALA A 39 -7.05 -6.75 -30.41
C ALA A 39 -6.96 -8.29 -30.35
N PHE A 40 -7.64 -8.99 -31.24
CA PHE A 40 -7.56 -10.45 -31.38
C PHE A 40 -6.11 -10.91 -31.60
N ARG A 41 -5.40 -10.31 -32.56
CA ARG A 41 -3.99 -10.67 -32.84
C ARG A 41 -3.07 -10.44 -31.64
N ILE A 42 -3.28 -9.34 -30.89
CA ILE A 42 -2.50 -9.08 -29.65
C ILE A 42 -2.77 -10.17 -28.62
N LEU A 43 -4.04 -10.49 -28.35
CA LEU A 43 -4.40 -11.50 -27.36
C LEU A 43 -3.90 -12.89 -27.75
N GLU A 44 -4.03 -13.30 -29.02
CA GLU A 44 -3.52 -14.60 -29.49
C GLU A 44 -1.98 -14.70 -29.42
N ASN A 45 -1.25 -13.59 -29.71
CA ASN A 45 0.19 -13.57 -29.50
C ASN A 45 0.54 -13.72 -28.00
N LEU A 46 -0.17 -13.06 -27.11
CA LEU A 46 0.04 -13.22 -25.66
C LEU A 46 -0.30 -14.62 -25.17
N VAL A 47 -1.27 -15.30 -25.81
CA VAL A 47 -1.57 -16.73 -25.58
C VAL A 47 -0.40 -17.60 -26.08
N SER A 48 0.10 -17.37 -27.31
CA SER A 48 1.23 -18.13 -27.85
C SER A 48 2.51 -17.98 -27.03
N PHE A 49 2.71 -16.80 -26.42
CA PHE A 49 3.81 -16.57 -25.46
C PHE A 49 3.52 -17.14 -24.06
N GLY A 50 2.32 -17.68 -23.81
CA GLY A 50 1.92 -18.28 -22.54
C GLY A 50 1.57 -17.29 -21.43
N TYR A 51 1.45 -15.99 -21.71
CA TYR A 51 1.02 -14.98 -20.73
C TYR A 51 -0.49 -14.96 -20.51
N LEU A 52 -1.26 -15.36 -21.53
CA LEU A 52 -2.70 -15.51 -21.45
C LEU A 52 -3.12 -16.94 -21.69
N LYS A 53 -4.30 -17.27 -21.19
CA LYS A 53 -5.08 -18.46 -21.56
C LYS A 53 -6.45 -18.03 -22.06
N ARG A 54 -6.99 -18.76 -23.03
CA ARG A 54 -8.35 -18.61 -23.54
C ARG A 54 -9.25 -19.65 -22.91
N SER A 55 -10.43 -19.26 -22.44
CA SER A 55 -11.46 -20.19 -21.98
C SER A 55 -12.27 -20.70 -23.16
N ASP A 56 -12.37 -22.02 -23.33
CA ASP A 56 -13.06 -22.67 -24.43
C ASP A 56 -14.57 -22.39 -24.43
N GLN A 57 -15.19 -22.27 -23.25
CA GLN A 57 -16.65 -22.09 -23.12
C GLN A 57 -17.18 -20.69 -23.38
N LYS A 58 -16.35 -19.61 -23.25
CA LYS A 58 -16.80 -18.20 -23.32
C LYS A 58 -15.92 -17.30 -24.18
N GLY A 59 -14.87 -17.82 -24.82
CA GLY A 59 -13.93 -17.02 -25.61
C GLY A 59 -13.29 -15.86 -24.82
N ARG A 60 -13.15 -16.02 -23.49
CA ARG A 60 -12.53 -15.02 -22.61
C ARG A 60 -11.07 -15.32 -22.42
N TYR A 61 -10.27 -14.26 -22.38
CA TYR A 61 -8.83 -14.30 -22.11
C TYR A 61 -8.58 -13.90 -20.66
N SER A 62 -7.69 -14.63 -19.98
CA SER A 62 -7.25 -14.35 -18.63
C SER A 62 -5.76 -14.57 -18.48
N LEU A 63 -5.13 -13.91 -17.49
CA LEU A 63 -3.71 -14.04 -17.19
C LEU A 63 -3.36 -15.47 -16.75
N THR A 64 -2.15 -15.90 -17.09
CA THR A 64 -1.53 -17.11 -16.56
C THR A 64 -0.56 -16.78 -15.44
N ILE A 65 -0.07 -17.81 -14.74
CA ILE A 65 0.99 -17.67 -13.72
C ILE A 65 2.29 -17.08 -14.30
N ARG A 66 2.51 -17.17 -15.60
CA ARG A 66 3.70 -16.63 -16.26
C ARG A 66 3.83 -15.11 -16.12
N VAL A 67 2.71 -14.38 -16.04
CA VAL A 67 2.73 -12.92 -15.78
C VAL A 67 3.34 -12.63 -14.41
N ARG A 68 3.07 -13.47 -13.39
CA ARG A 68 3.69 -13.33 -12.08
C ARG A 68 5.22 -13.51 -12.13
N ASN A 69 5.71 -14.36 -13.02
CA ASN A 69 7.15 -14.59 -13.17
C ASN A 69 7.89 -13.39 -13.78
N LEU A 70 7.20 -12.46 -14.47
CA LEU A 70 7.83 -11.21 -14.90
C LEU A 70 8.28 -10.34 -13.72
N ALA A 71 7.61 -10.45 -12.59
CA ALA A 71 7.96 -9.73 -11.37
C ALA A 71 8.98 -10.48 -10.49
N SER A 72 9.38 -11.71 -10.82
CA SER A 72 10.26 -12.51 -9.96
C SER A 72 11.70 -11.99 -9.88
N GLY A 73 12.14 -11.25 -10.89
CA GLY A 73 13.44 -10.56 -10.89
C GLY A 73 13.38 -9.14 -10.33
N PHE A 74 12.18 -8.68 -9.96
CA PHE A 74 11.95 -7.37 -9.40
C PHE A 74 12.34 -7.37 -7.90
N ASN A 75 13.27 -6.51 -7.53
CA ASN A 75 13.58 -6.30 -6.13
C ASN A 75 12.47 -5.45 -5.48
N GLU A 76 11.43 -6.12 -4.98
CA GLU A 76 10.26 -5.49 -4.36
C GLU A 76 10.66 -4.56 -3.19
N ASP A 77 11.87 -4.71 -2.67
CA ASP A 77 12.39 -4.00 -1.52
C ASP A 77 13.48 -2.96 -1.85
N ALA A 78 13.84 -2.76 -3.14
CA ALA A 78 14.86 -1.78 -3.53
C ALA A 78 14.49 -0.36 -3.04
N TRP A 79 13.24 0.05 -3.24
CA TRP A 79 12.74 1.32 -2.74
C TRP A 79 12.90 1.48 -1.22
N LEU A 80 12.73 0.38 -0.49
CA LEU A 80 12.87 0.37 0.96
C LEU A 80 14.33 0.48 1.37
N SER A 81 15.21 -0.36 0.80
CA SER A 81 16.62 -0.44 1.20
C SER A 81 17.43 0.78 0.74
N GLU A 82 17.16 1.29 -0.45
CA GLU A 82 17.95 2.35 -1.07
C GLU A 82 17.50 3.75 -0.69
N VAL A 83 16.19 3.96 -0.46
CA VAL A 83 15.63 5.29 -0.21
C VAL A 83 15.01 5.41 1.17
N VAL A 84 13.99 4.61 1.48
CA VAL A 84 13.15 4.86 2.65
C VAL A 84 13.85 4.51 3.97
N LYS A 85 14.59 3.41 4.02
CA LYS A 85 15.30 2.96 5.22
C LYS A 85 16.37 3.94 5.69
N PRO A 86 17.27 4.48 4.84
CA PRO A 86 18.23 5.51 5.25
C PRO A 86 17.57 6.74 5.86
N LEU A 87 16.49 7.24 5.25
CA LEU A 87 15.75 8.40 5.72
C LEU A 87 14.95 8.12 7.00
N ALA A 88 14.44 6.91 7.18
CA ALA A 88 13.79 6.49 8.42
C ALA A 88 14.80 6.43 9.60
N ILE A 89 16.03 5.99 9.34
CA ILE A 89 17.12 6.01 10.32
C ILE A 89 17.53 7.46 10.64
N GLU A 90 17.65 8.34 9.64
CA GLU A 90 17.89 9.77 9.83
C GLU A 90 16.81 10.38 10.73
N LEU A 91 15.54 10.13 10.41
CA LEU A 91 14.39 10.61 11.17
C LEU A 91 14.42 10.13 12.63
N SER A 92 14.71 8.85 12.87
CA SER A 92 14.73 8.29 14.23
C SER A 92 15.77 8.94 15.14
N LYS A 93 16.91 9.36 14.57
CA LYS A 93 17.95 10.10 15.31
C LYS A 93 17.51 11.51 15.68
N ILE A 94 16.66 12.14 14.85
CA ILE A 94 16.14 13.49 15.10
C ILE A 94 15.03 13.46 16.16
N VAL A 95 14.07 12.54 16.02
CA VAL A 95 12.88 12.49 16.89
C VAL A 95 13.09 11.63 18.13
N ILE A 96 14.12 10.75 18.14
CA ILE A 96 14.47 9.79 19.20
C ILE A 96 13.42 8.67 19.37
N TRP A 97 12.18 8.87 18.94
CA TRP A 97 11.11 7.88 18.95
C TRP A 97 11.31 6.82 17.88
N PRO A 98 10.86 5.57 18.12
CA PRO A 98 10.97 4.51 17.12
C PRO A 98 10.11 4.83 15.90
N ILE A 99 10.73 4.64 14.74
CA ILE A 99 10.14 4.82 13.41
C ILE A 99 9.92 3.44 12.79
N SER A 100 8.78 3.26 12.15
CA SER A 100 8.43 2.03 11.44
C SER A 100 7.92 2.33 10.04
N ILE A 101 8.28 1.47 9.09
CA ILE A 101 7.73 1.48 7.72
C ILE A 101 6.79 0.29 7.59
N MET A 102 5.54 0.58 7.24
CA MET A 102 4.47 -0.40 7.14
C MET A 102 3.91 -0.44 5.72
N SER A 103 3.82 -1.60 5.10
CA SER A 103 3.15 -1.77 3.80
C SER A 103 1.96 -2.71 3.88
N PRO A 104 0.94 -2.55 3.01
CA PRO A 104 -0.20 -3.45 2.99
C PRO A 104 0.22 -4.83 2.47
N ARG A 105 -0.27 -5.88 3.10
CA ARG A 105 -0.11 -7.27 2.65
C ARG A 105 -1.39 -8.05 2.92
N ASN A 106 -2.19 -8.30 1.89
CA ASN A 106 -3.55 -8.80 2.00
C ASN A 106 -4.41 -7.86 2.86
N VAL A 107 -5.05 -8.37 3.91
CA VAL A 107 -5.90 -7.61 4.84
C VAL A 107 -5.17 -7.20 6.12
N ARG A 108 -3.85 -7.06 6.06
CA ARG A 108 -3.00 -6.64 7.20
C ARG A 108 -1.96 -5.61 6.78
N MET A 109 -1.50 -4.82 7.72
CA MET A 109 -0.27 -4.02 7.55
C MET A 109 0.93 -4.86 7.99
N SER A 110 1.94 -4.96 7.15
CA SER A 110 3.18 -5.69 7.44
C SER A 110 4.31 -4.73 7.77
N LEU A 111 4.99 -4.97 8.88
CA LEU A 111 6.20 -4.22 9.27
C LEU A 111 7.34 -4.60 8.32
N ARG A 112 7.86 -3.61 7.60
CA ARG A 112 8.95 -3.78 6.62
C ARG A 112 10.29 -3.36 7.19
N PHE A 113 10.29 -2.39 8.08
CA PHE A 113 11.47 -1.86 8.75
C PHE A 113 11.06 -1.18 10.07
N THR A 114 11.93 -1.23 11.05
CA THR A 114 11.77 -0.50 12.32
C THR A 114 13.13 -0.10 12.91
N THR A 115 13.15 1.01 13.63
CA THR A 115 14.29 1.47 14.42
C THR A 115 14.12 1.18 15.91
N ASP A 116 13.30 0.20 16.26
CA ASP A 116 13.02 -0.15 17.66
C ASP A 116 14.30 -0.50 18.45
N SER A 117 15.25 -1.20 17.81
CA SER A 117 16.54 -1.55 18.42
C SER A 117 17.46 -0.33 18.67
N ASP A 118 17.28 0.74 17.92
CA ASP A 118 18.15 1.91 17.94
C ASP A 118 17.55 3.06 18.74
N SER A 119 16.25 3.01 19.04
CA SER A 119 15.55 4.04 19.80
C SER A 119 15.60 3.76 21.31
N PRO A 120 16.13 4.68 22.13
CA PRO A 120 16.12 4.53 23.58
C PRO A 120 14.72 4.62 24.20
N LEU A 121 13.71 5.05 23.43
CA LEU A 121 12.34 5.22 23.87
C LEU A 121 11.41 4.08 23.39
N SER A 122 12.00 3.00 22.84
CA SER A 122 11.24 1.79 22.51
C SER A 122 10.87 1.03 23.79
N LEU A 123 9.56 0.79 24.01
CA LEU A 123 9.10 -0.09 25.08
C LEU A 123 8.99 -1.55 24.62
N ASP A 124 8.70 -1.76 23.36
CA ASP A 124 8.52 -3.08 22.73
C ASP A 124 9.38 -3.13 21.47
N TYR A 125 10.00 -4.29 21.23
CA TYR A 125 10.82 -4.54 20.04
C TYR A 125 10.02 -5.38 19.06
N TYR A 126 9.64 -4.77 17.93
CA TYR A 126 8.94 -5.47 16.86
C TYR A 126 9.93 -5.98 15.81
N ASN A 127 9.61 -7.15 15.24
CA ASN A 127 10.42 -7.73 14.17
C ASN A 127 9.78 -7.47 12.80
N GLU A 128 10.63 -7.34 11.79
CA GLU A 128 10.19 -7.28 10.39
C GLU A 128 9.29 -8.50 10.08
N GLY A 129 8.25 -8.29 9.29
CA GLY A 129 7.24 -9.30 9.00
C GLY A 129 6.07 -9.36 9.98
N LEU A 130 6.11 -8.64 11.11
CA LEU A 130 4.96 -8.48 12.01
C LEU A 130 3.76 -7.98 11.22
N ARG A 131 2.60 -8.60 11.44
CA ARG A 131 1.34 -8.25 10.79
C ARG A 131 0.37 -7.62 11.78
N LEU A 132 -0.11 -6.44 11.45
CA LEU A 132 -1.04 -5.67 12.27
C LEU A 132 -2.39 -5.50 11.55
N PRO A 133 -3.50 -5.42 12.28
CA PRO A 133 -4.82 -5.16 11.69
C PRO A 133 -4.87 -3.79 10.99
N ILE A 134 -5.57 -3.71 9.86
CA ILE A 134 -5.72 -2.45 9.11
C ILE A 134 -6.59 -1.45 9.88
N LEU A 135 -7.75 -1.86 10.39
CA LEU A 135 -8.75 -0.95 10.95
C LEU A 135 -8.42 -0.41 12.35
N SER A 136 -7.46 -1.00 13.06
CA SER A 136 -7.08 -0.59 14.41
C SER A 136 -5.68 0.00 14.52
N THR A 137 -5.07 0.37 13.41
CA THR A 137 -3.72 0.97 13.40
C THR A 137 -3.69 2.27 12.61
N ALA A 138 -2.83 3.22 13.01
CA ALA A 138 -2.65 4.46 12.28
C ALA A 138 -2.18 4.22 10.85
N SER A 139 -1.25 3.28 10.65
CA SER A 139 -0.76 2.89 9.33
C SER A 139 -1.85 2.29 8.43
N GLY A 140 -2.74 1.47 8.99
CA GLY A 140 -3.87 0.92 8.25
C GLY A 140 -4.93 1.96 7.90
N ASN A 141 -5.20 2.91 8.81
CA ASN A 141 -6.10 4.02 8.54
C ASN A 141 -5.59 4.91 7.41
N VAL A 142 -4.28 5.19 7.40
CA VAL A 142 -3.63 5.91 6.29
C VAL A 142 -3.72 5.10 4.99
N TYR A 143 -3.43 3.80 5.02
CA TYR A 143 -3.58 2.95 3.83
C TYR A 143 -5.01 3.02 3.26
N LEU A 144 -6.05 2.79 4.06
CA LEU A 144 -7.44 2.86 3.61
C LEU A 144 -7.83 4.24 3.05
N SER A 145 -7.19 5.29 3.54
CA SER A 145 -7.48 6.64 3.09
C SER A 145 -6.81 6.99 1.76
N TYR A 146 -5.66 6.39 1.44
CA TYR A 146 -4.86 6.75 0.28
C TYR A 146 -4.71 5.64 -0.78
N CYS A 147 -5.18 4.42 -0.51
CA CYS A 147 -5.28 3.38 -1.55
C CYS A 147 -6.40 3.72 -2.55
N SER A 148 -6.41 3.05 -3.71
CA SER A 148 -7.47 3.18 -4.69
C SER A 148 -8.82 2.69 -4.13
N ASP A 149 -9.92 3.20 -4.68
CA ASP A 149 -11.27 2.79 -4.26
C ASP A 149 -11.48 1.28 -4.46
N THR A 150 -10.96 0.74 -5.57
CA THR A 150 -11.04 -0.70 -5.85
C THR A 150 -10.28 -1.54 -4.81
N GLU A 151 -9.08 -1.13 -4.42
CA GLU A 151 -8.31 -1.82 -3.37
C GLU A 151 -9.01 -1.74 -2.02
N ARG A 152 -9.56 -0.58 -1.70
CA ARG A 152 -10.33 -0.37 -0.45
C ARG A 152 -11.53 -1.30 -0.38
N ASP A 153 -12.31 -1.38 -1.45
CA ASP A 153 -13.49 -2.25 -1.51
C ASP A 153 -13.11 -3.73 -1.36
N ILE A 154 -12.03 -4.16 -2.01
CA ILE A 154 -11.51 -5.53 -1.87
C ILE A 154 -11.12 -5.81 -0.41
N VAL A 155 -10.37 -4.91 0.22
CA VAL A 155 -9.89 -5.09 1.59
C VAL A 155 -11.06 -5.09 2.58
N LEU A 156 -11.97 -4.13 2.49
CA LEU A 156 -13.13 -4.06 3.39
C LEU A 156 -14.05 -5.27 3.22
N SER A 157 -14.32 -5.69 1.99
CA SER A 157 -15.08 -6.92 1.72
C SER A 157 -14.40 -8.14 2.35
N ALA A 158 -13.09 -8.29 2.19
CA ALA A 158 -12.37 -9.41 2.76
C ALA A 158 -12.39 -9.40 4.31
N LEU A 159 -12.29 -8.22 4.94
CA LEU A 159 -12.39 -8.07 6.39
C LEU A 159 -13.78 -8.43 6.92
N CYS A 160 -14.86 -8.12 6.18
CA CYS A 160 -16.22 -8.53 6.54
C CYS A 160 -16.42 -10.05 6.53
N HIS A 161 -15.63 -10.80 5.75
CA HIS A 161 -15.69 -12.26 5.67
C HIS A 161 -14.78 -12.97 6.68
N GLU A 162 -13.88 -12.24 7.36
CA GLU A 162 -13.10 -12.83 8.45
C GLU A 162 -13.98 -13.11 9.70
N LYS A 163 -13.49 -13.98 10.58
CA LYS A 163 -14.17 -14.19 11.88
C LYS A 163 -14.33 -12.86 12.62
N PRO A 164 -15.54 -12.50 13.07
CA PRO A 164 -15.77 -11.25 13.76
C PRO A 164 -14.84 -11.07 14.97
N ASN A 165 -14.21 -9.92 15.05
CA ASN A 165 -13.46 -9.46 16.21
C ASN A 165 -13.67 -7.94 16.36
N GLU A 166 -13.32 -7.37 17.49
CA GLU A 166 -13.51 -5.93 17.77
C GLU A 166 -12.96 -5.01 16.67
N THR A 167 -11.93 -5.45 15.98
CA THR A 167 -11.23 -4.66 14.96
C THR A 167 -11.92 -4.71 13.62
N ASN A 168 -12.30 -5.92 13.13
CA ASN A 168 -12.87 -6.06 11.80
C ASN A 168 -14.37 -5.77 11.74
N MET A 169 -15.06 -5.74 12.89
CA MET A 169 -16.46 -5.31 12.96
C MET A 169 -16.67 -3.89 12.44
N LEU A 170 -15.66 -3.02 12.51
CA LEU A 170 -15.69 -1.67 11.94
C LEU A 170 -15.86 -1.68 10.41
N ALA A 171 -15.41 -2.74 9.72
CA ALA A 171 -15.60 -2.88 8.27
C ALA A 171 -17.08 -2.91 7.86
N ASN A 172 -17.98 -3.32 8.76
CA ASN A 172 -19.42 -3.35 8.52
C ASN A 172 -20.12 -1.99 8.71
N SER A 173 -19.38 -0.92 9.04
CA SER A 173 -19.92 0.42 9.23
C SER A 173 -19.38 1.40 8.18
N PRO A 174 -20.02 1.52 7.00
CA PRO A 174 -19.58 2.44 5.94
C PRO A 174 -19.46 3.89 6.41
N GLU A 175 -20.34 4.32 7.30
CA GLU A 175 -20.30 5.68 7.86
C GLU A 175 -19.04 5.90 8.71
N THR A 176 -18.67 4.95 9.55
CA THR A 176 -17.46 5.02 10.37
C THR A 176 -16.21 5.03 9.50
N ILE A 177 -16.16 4.17 8.49
CA ILE A 177 -15.06 4.14 7.51
C ILE A 177 -14.98 5.44 6.72
N GLY A 178 -16.12 5.99 6.26
CA GLY A 178 -16.18 7.26 5.55
C GLY A 178 -15.61 8.42 6.39
N LYS A 179 -16.03 8.55 7.64
CA LYS A 179 -15.52 9.57 8.58
C LYS A 179 -14.01 9.41 8.86
N LEU A 180 -13.53 8.17 8.99
CA LEU A 180 -12.12 7.87 9.17
C LEU A 180 -11.30 8.35 7.96
N ILE A 181 -11.74 8.01 6.75
CA ILE A 181 -11.07 8.40 5.51
C ILE A 181 -11.06 9.92 5.35
N GLU A 182 -12.21 10.58 5.51
CA GLU A 182 -12.34 12.03 5.41
C GLU A 182 -11.40 12.75 6.39
N THR A 183 -11.43 12.33 7.66
CA THR A 183 -10.59 12.91 8.70
C THR A 183 -9.10 12.72 8.41
N THR A 184 -8.71 11.52 7.98
CA THR A 184 -7.31 11.20 7.67
C THR A 184 -6.82 11.99 6.46
N ARG A 185 -7.63 12.09 5.39
CA ARG A 185 -7.30 12.89 4.20
C ARG A 185 -7.20 14.39 4.51
N LYS A 186 -8.12 14.92 5.30
CA LYS A 186 -8.10 16.32 5.74
C LYS A 186 -6.85 16.67 6.54
N ASN A 187 -6.41 15.77 7.41
CA ASN A 187 -5.25 16.00 8.26
C ASN A 187 -3.91 15.68 7.55
N GLY A 188 -3.90 14.79 6.55
CA GLY A 188 -2.69 14.26 5.92
C GLY A 188 -2.00 13.15 6.74
N PHE A 189 -2.55 12.76 7.87
CA PHE A 189 -2.03 11.71 8.77
C PHE A 189 -3.15 11.07 9.58
N ALA A 190 -2.88 9.92 10.18
CA ALA A 190 -3.74 9.29 11.18
C ALA A 190 -3.01 9.13 12.51
N ILE A 191 -3.76 9.25 13.61
CA ILE A 191 -3.27 8.92 14.95
C ILE A 191 -4.13 7.78 15.48
N ASN A 192 -3.48 6.76 16.03
CA ASN A 192 -4.14 5.70 16.77
C ASN A 192 -3.81 5.86 18.26
N ILE A 193 -4.84 6.15 19.03
CA ILE A 193 -4.79 6.21 20.49
C ILE A 193 -5.31 4.86 20.99
N ARG A 194 -4.43 4.04 21.55
CA ARG A 194 -4.83 2.76 22.12
C ARG A 194 -5.72 2.98 23.33
N SER A 195 -6.92 2.42 23.28
CA SER A 195 -7.85 2.43 24.42
C SER A 195 -7.30 1.57 25.55
N PRO A 196 -7.50 1.96 26.84
CA PRO A 196 -7.24 1.09 27.98
C PRO A 196 -8.02 -0.24 27.96
N ARG A 197 -9.06 -0.32 27.11
CA ARG A 197 -9.88 -1.54 26.92
C ARG A 197 -9.39 -2.47 25.82
N SER A 198 -8.32 -2.10 25.07
CA SER A 198 -7.70 -3.03 24.12
C SER A 198 -6.92 -4.11 24.87
N ASN A 199 -6.84 -5.33 24.31
CA ASN A 199 -6.10 -6.46 24.91
C ASN A 199 -4.60 -6.18 25.16
N GLU A 200 -4.08 -5.08 24.64
CA GLU A 200 -2.78 -4.49 24.98
C GLU A 200 -3.03 -3.09 25.55
N PRO A 201 -3.13 -2.92 26.88
CA PRO A 201 -3.37 -1.63 27.51
C PRO A 201 -2.29 -0.63 27.08
N GLY A 202 -2.77 0.46 26.51
CA GLY A 202 -2.05 1.47 25.75
C GLY A 202 -0.90 2.15 26.45
N LYS A 203 0.26 1.53 26.45
CA LYS A 203 1.50 2.20 26.81
C LYS A 203 1.98 3.15 25.69
N THR A 204 1.60 2.87 24.43
CA THR A 204 2.06 3.62 23.28
C THR A 204 0.92 4.04 22.34
N ASN A 205 1.03 5.22 21.78
CA ASN A 205 0.24 5.71 20.66
C ASN A 205 1.09 5.74 19.39
N THR A 206 0.43 5.87 18.24
CA THR A 206 1.13 5.90 16.95
C THR A 206 0.54 6.99 16.06
N ILE A 207 1.40 7.80 15.43
CA ILE A 207 1.05 8.63 14.29
C ILE A 207 1.60 7.98 13.02
N ALA A 208 0.85 8.05 11.91
CA ALA A 208 1.29 7.57 10.62
C ALA A 208 0.98 8.56 9.50
N LEU A 209 1.90 8.67 8.53
CA LEU A 209 1.78 9.48 7.32
C LEU A 209 1.86 8.56 6.11
N PRO A 210 1.16 8.86 5.00
CA PRO A 210 1.32 8.10 3.76
C PRO A 210 2.66 8.40 3.11
N ILE A 211 3.26 7.39 2.48
CA ILE A 211 4.33 7.52 1.48
C ILE A 211 3.69 7.17 0.15
N ILE A 212 3.63 8.15 -0.75
CA ILE A 212 2.99 8.03 -2.07
C ILE A 212 4.06 8.03 -3.15
N ARG A 213 3.93 7.15 -4.14
CA ARG A 213 4.76 7.15 -5.34
C ARG A 213 3.88 7.10 -6.58
N ASN A 214 4.09 8.03 -7.51
CA ASN A 214 3.32 8.11 -8.77
C ASN A 214 1.79 8.11 -8.56
N GLY A 215 1.31 8.75 -7.47
CA GLY A 215 -0.09 8.79 -7.10
C GLY A 215 -0.63 7.53 -6.42
N HIS A 216 0.20 6.53 -6.18
CA HIS A 216 -0.19 5.28 -5.51
C HIS A 216 0.40 5.17 -4.10
N PHE A 217 -0.38 4.64 -3.18
CA PHE A 217 0.08 4.35 -1.84
C PHE A 217 1.14 3.25 -1.86
N LEU A 218 2.34 3.55 -1.36
CA LEU A 218 3.44 2.62 -1.28
C LEU A 218 3.57 2.02 0.12
N ALA A 219 3.63 2.88 1.13
CA ALA A 219 3.80 2.50 2.53
C ALA A 219 3.27 3.59 3.48
N ALA A 220 3.27 3.30 4.77
CA ALA A 220 3.06 4.28 5.83
C ALA A 220 4.36 4.47 6.63
N LEU A 221 4.76 5.73 6.82
CA LEU A 221 5.76 6.15 7.79
C LEU A 221 5.07 6.29 9.14
N ALA A 222 5.45 5.51 10.13
CA ALA A 222 4.83 5.52 11.45
C ALA A 222 5.85 5.85 12.54
N MET A 223 5.47 6.73 13.47
CA MET A 223 6.20 7.00 14.71
C MET A 223 5.38 6.53 15.89
N ARG A 224 5.97 5.69 16.73
CA ARG A 224 5.36 5.22 17.97
C ARG A 224 5.92 6.03 19.15
N TYR A 225 5.04 6.43 20.06
CA TYR A 225 5.44 7.22 21.23
C TYR A 225 4.69 6.77 22.49
N ILE A 226 5.28 7.01 23.66
CA ILE A 226 4.69 6.65 24.94
C ILE A 226 3.49 7.57 25.22
N SER A 227 2.32 6.98 25.46
CA SER A 227 1.04 7.71 25.55
C SER A 227 1.01 8.77 26.66
N VAL A 228 1.68 8.50 27.79
CA VAL A 228 1.74 9.44 28.92
C VAL A 228 2.84 10.50 28.78
N ALA A 229 3.76 10.34 27.83
CA ALA A 229 4.89 11.25 27.64
C ALA A 229 4.58 12.40 26.69
N MET A 230 3.48 12.35 25.95
CA MET A 230 3.18 13.33 24.91
C MET A 230 1.68 13.44 24.62
N THR A 231 1.17 14.65 24.64
CA THR A 231 -0.19 14.97 24.19
C THR A 231 -0.26 15.04 22.66
N THR A 232 -1.48 14.95 22.11
CA THR A 232 -1.69 15.10 20.67
C THR A 232 -1.30 16.49 20.15
N SER A 233 -1.43 17.54 20.97
CA SER A 233 -1.02 18.91 20.63
C SER A 233 0.50 19.00 20.50
N GLU A 234 1.22 18.54 21.50
CA GLU A 234 2.70 18.51 21.48
C GLU A 234 3.24 17.66 20.33
N LEU A 235 2.60 16.51 20.03
CA LEU A 235 2.94 15.71 18.86
C LEU A 235 2.86 16.51 17.56
N LYS A 236 1.76 17.24 17.37
CA LYS A 236 1.53 18.05 16.16
C LYS A 236 2.48 19.24 16.05
N GLU A 237 2.76 19.92 17.15
CA GLU A 237 3.62 21.11 17.16
C GLU A 237 5.10 20.73 17.02
N ARG A 238 5.55 19.70 17.73
CA ARG A 238 6.97 19.38 17.87
C ARG A 238 7.50 18.39 16.85
N TYR A 239 6.70 17.37 16.50
CA TYR A 239 7.19 16.23 15.70
C TYR A 239 6.59 16.15 14.29
N LEU A 240 5.33 16.52 14.13
CA LEU A 240 4.65 16.41 12.82
C LEU A 240 5.36 17.19 11.70
N PRO A 241 5.86 18.43 11.89
CA PRO A 241 6.60 19.13 10.82
C PRO A 241 7.83 18.35 10.33
N THR A 242 8.58 17.73 11.26
CA THR A 242 9.76 16.92 10.91
C THR A 242 9.36 15.63 10.20
N LEU A 243 8.29 14.97 10.64
CA LEU A 243 7.74 13.78 9.99
C LEU A 243 7.32 14.09 8.54
N ILE A 244 6.62 15.20 8.33
CA ILE A 244 6.21 15.65 6.99
C ILE A 244 7.44 15.91 6.13
N LYS A 245 8.40 16.69 6.61
CA LYS A 245 9.62 17.03 5.86
C LYS A 245 10.38 15.79 5.38
N ILE A 246 10.56 14.80 6.25
CA ILE A 246 11.27 13.57 5.88
C ILE A 246 10.43 12.68 4.96
N ARG A 247 9.11 12.60 5.16
CA ARG A 247 8.21 11.91 4.25
C ARG A 247 8.25 12.52 2.85
N ASP A 248 8.20 13.85 2.74
CA ASP A 248 8.28 14.55 1.45
C ASP A 248 9.62 14.27 0.76
N LYS A 249 10.74 14.29 1.52
CA LYS A 249 12.05 13.90 1.01
C LYS A 249 12.07 12.43 0.52
N MET A 250 11.40 11.50 1.23
CA MET A 250 11.24 10.12 0.75
C MET A 250 10.50 10.06 -0.59
N GLU A 251 9.40 10.80 -0.72
CA GLU A 251 8.59 10.83 -1.95
C GLU A 251 9.37 11.44 -3.13
N ASP A 252 10.11 12.51 -2.92
CA ASP A 252 10.96 13.16 -3.92
C ASP A 252 12.09 12.23 -4.40
N GLU A 253 12.80 11.58 -3.49
CA GLU A 253 13.85 10.63 -3.83
C GLU A 253 13.28 9.38 -4.54
N LEU A 254 12.11 8.89 -4.11
CA LEU A 254 11.41 7.79 -4.78
C LEU A 254 10.94 8.15 -6.20
N ALA A 255 10.61 9.41 -6.45
CA ALA A 255 10.19 9.88 -7.78
C ALA A 255 11.37 9.95 -8.76
N THR A 256 12.58 10.26 -8.28
CA THR A 256 13.80 10.40 -9.09
C THR A 256 14.61 9.12 -9.20
N ALA A 257 14.46 8.20 -8.26
CA ALA A 257 15.21 6.95 -8.24
C ALA A 257 14.79 6.05 -9.43
N GLU A 258 15.78 5.65 -10.26
CA GLU A 258 15.64 4.60 -11.28
C GLU A 258 15.54 3.21 -10.62
N LEU A 259 14.65 3.09 -9.66
CA LEU A 259 14.32 1.80 -9.05
C LEU A 259 13.54 1.03 -10.11
N GLY A 260 14.04 -0.08 -10.57
CA GLY A 260 13.48 -0.91 -11.65
C GLY A 260 12.01 -1.33 -11.41
N MET A 261 11.14 -0.34 -11.39
CA MET A 261 9.68 -0.49 -11.31
C MET A 261 9.02 0.00 -12.60
#